data_2b816d84745266f148455745b6a62369
#
_entry.id   2b816d84745266f148455745b6a62369
#
_cell.length_a   1.000
_cell.length_b   1.000
_cell.length_c   1.000
_cell.angle_alpha   90.00
_cell.angle_beta   90.00
_cell.angle_gamma   90.00
#
_symmetry.space_group_name_H-M   'P 1'
#
loop_
_entity.id
_entity.type
_entity.pdbx_description
1 polymer ?
#
loop_
_entity_poly.entity_id
_entity_poly.type
_entity_poly.pdbx_seq_one_letter_code
_entity_poly.pdbx_strand_id
1 'polypeptide(L)'
;NQGKGGALRDAVRQTTGKWVIYTDADYPYLIENAVDMFHLLSTDAADVVVGVRDEQYYDQLPLGRKIFSLSLKVMNYLFFPQLKVKDTQSGLKGFNQKGKEIFLQTRIPAFLFDMEFLVLASKNPDIRIHWIYVQAREGIVFSTMRAKTIMTELYNFTTILFRRKE
;
A
#
# COMPACT_ATOMS: atom_id res chain seq x y z
N ASN A 1 11.96 -14.77 9.94
CA ASN A 1 10.79 -14.12 9.36
C ASN A 1 10.91 -12.60 9.57
N GLN A 2 11.03 -11.83 8.50
CA GLN A 2 11.21 -10.37 8.53
C GLN A 2 9.88 -9.61 8.35
N GLY A 3 8.75 -10.32 8.35
CA GLY A 3 7.45 -9.76 8.03
C GLY A 3 7.30 -9.37 6.55
N LYS A 4 6.07 -8.98 6.15
CA LYS A 4 5.74 -8.65 4.76
C LYS A 4 6.57 -7.48 4.23
N GLY A 5 6.65 -6.38 4.98
CA GLY A 5 7.41 -5.20 4.58
C GLY A 5 8.91 -5.46 4.48
N GLY A 6 9.48 -6.26 5.39
CA GLY A 6 10.89 -6.66 5.34
C GLY A 6 11.20 -7.48 4.09
N ALA A 7 10.40 -8.52 3.83
CA ALA A 7 10.57 -9.38 2.67
C ALA A 7 10.43 -8.62 1.34
N LEU A 8 9.47 -7.69 1.25
CA LEU A 8 9.30 -6.87 0.07
C LEU A 8 10.47 -5.90 -0.14
N ARG A 9 10.99 -5.27 0.92
CA ARG A 9 12.18 -4.41 0.80
C ARG A 9 13.38 -5.17 0.27
N ASP A 10 13.61 -6.38 0.76
CA ASP A 10 14.73 -7.21 0.29
C ASP A 10 14.55 -7.62 -1.17
N ALA A 11 13.33 -7.99 -1.57
CA ALA A 11 13.02 -8.28 -2.96
C ALA A 11 13.22 -7.04 -3.85
N VAL A 12 12.66 -5.89 -3.49
CA VAL A 12 12.77 -4.63 -4.25
C VAL A 12 14.24 -4.18 -4.36
N ARG A 13 15.06 -4.37 -3.33
CA ARG A 13 16.49 -4.04 -3.40
C ARG A 13 17.22 -4.80 -4.50
N GLN A 14 16.79 -6.02 -4.79
CA GLN A 14 17.40 -6.89 -5.81
C GLN A 14 16.83 -6.65 -7.23
N THR A 15 15.75 -5.88 -7.38
CA THR A 15 15.19 -5.60 -8.71
C THR A 15 16.11 -4.68 -9.51
N THR A 16 16.24 -4.95 -10.80
CA THR A 16 17.00 -4.13 -11.78
C THR A 16 16.09 -3.44 -12.79
N GLY A 17 14.79 -3.73 -12.78
CA GLY A 17 13.80 -3.16 -13.69
C GLY A 17 13.58 -1.66 -13.48
N LYS A 18 13.24 -0.95 -14.54
CA LYS A 18 12.88 0.48 -14.49
C LYS A 18 11.62 0.74 -13.66
N TRP A 19 10.70 -0.21 -13.69
CA TRP A 19 9.43 -0.18 -12.97
C TRP A 19 9.30 -1.44 -12.13
N VAL A 20 8.72 -1.29 -10.96
CA VAL A 20 8.43 -2.38 -10.04
C VAL A 20 6.95 -2.33 -9.73
N ILE A 21 6.26 -3.44 -9.91
CA ILE A 21 4.88 -3.64 -9.46
C ILE A 21 4.89 -4.82 -8.50
N TYR A 22 4.30 -4.65 -7.34
CA TYR A 22 4.14 -5.74 -6.36
C TYR A 22 2.68 -5.93 -5.97
N THR A 23 2.37 -7.15 -5.60
CA THR A 23 1.04 -7.55 -5.14
C THR A 23 1.14 -8.63 -4.06
N ASP A 24 0.01 -8.94 -3.44
CA ASP A 24 -0.10 -10.09 -2.54
C ASP A 24 0.11 -11.40 -3.30
N ALA A 25 0.65 -12.44 -2.64
CA ALA A 25 1.01 -13.71 -3.28
C ALA A 25 -0.18 -14.48 -3.87
N ASP A 26 -1.38 -14.25 -3.34
CA ASP A 26 -2.64 -14.83 -3.84
C ASP A 26 -3.25 -14.04 -5.01
N TYR A 27 -2.60 -12.94 -5.43
CA TYR A 27 -3.00 -12.07 -6.53
C TYR A 27 -4.50 -11.75 -6.51
N PRO A 28 -4.99 -11.00 -5.53
CA PRO A 28 -6.43 -10.83 -5.31
C PRO A 28 -7.13 -9.88 -6.30
N TYR A 29 -6.43 -9.32 -7.25
CA TYR A 29 -6.93 -8.29 -8.18
C TYR A 29 -7.04 -8.81 -9.61
N LEU A 30 -7.80 -8.11 -10.47
CA LEU A 30 -7.82 -8.36 -11.90
C LEU A 30 -6.46 -8.02 -12.51
N ILE A 31 -6.03 -8.78 -13.53
CA ILE A 31 -4.73 -8.56 -14.19
C ILE A 31 -4.68 -7.21 -14.91
N GLU A 32 -5.81 -6.73 -15.39
CA GLU A 32 -5.99 -5.44 -16.05
C GLU A 32 -5.53 -4.29 -15.15
N ASN A 33 -5.74 -4.41 -13.84
CA ASN A 33 -5.28 -3.39 -12.88
C ASN A 33 -3.75 -3.26 -12.87
N ALA A 34 -3.02 -4.37 -13.02
CA ALA A 34 -1.55 -4.32 -13.13
C ALA A 34 -1.10 -3.74 -14.47
N VAL A 35 -1.85 -4.01 -15.55
CA VAL A 35 -1.57 -3.45 -16.89
C VAL A 35 -1.79 -1.93 -16.88
N ASP A 36 -2.88 -1.44 -16.32
CA ASP A 36 -3.17 -0.01 -16.18
C ASP A 36 -2.08 0.70 -15.35
N MET A 37 -1.66 0.07 -14.24
CA MET A 37 -0.58 0.57 -13.42
C MET A 37 0.74 0.65 -14.19
N PHE A 38 1.07 -0.39 -14.94
CA PHE A 38 2.25 -0.41 -15.80
C PHE A 38 2.20 0.69 -16.87
N HIS A 39 1.04 0.92 -17.48
CA HIS A 39 0.86 1.99 -18.46
C HIS A 39 1.18 3.37 -17.88
N LEU A 40 0.64 3.70 -16.70
CA LEU A 40 0.91 4.97 -16.03
C LEU A 40 2.40 5.17 -15.70
N LEU A 41 3.08 4.10 -15.30
CA LEU A 41 4.51 4.15 -14.98
C LEU A 41 5.37 4.25 -16.25
N SER A 42 5.04 3.49 -17.30
CA SER A 42 5.84 3.40 -18.52
C SER A 42 5.73 4.65 -19.41
N THR A 43 4.62 5.35 -19.33
CA THR A 43 4.40 6.65 -20.01
C THR A 43 4.89 7.85 -19.21
N ASP A 44 5.56 7.62 -18.10
CA ASP A 44 6.03 8.67 -17.17
C ASP A 44 4.90 9.59 -16.64
N ALA A 45 3.67 9.08 -16.59
CA ALA A 45 2.54 9.82 -16.01
C ALA A 45 2.59 9.84 -14.47
N ALA A 46 3.22 8.85 -13.85
CA ALA A 46 3.34 8.71 -12.40
C ALA A 46 4.70 8.16 -11.98
N ASP A 47 5.13 8.51 -10.77
CA ASP A 47 6.30 7.94 -10.11
C ASP A 47 5.91 6.82 -9.14
N VAL A 48 4.70 6.92 -8.58
CA VAL A 48 4.07 5.90 -7.72
C VAL A 48 2.61 5.74 -8.13
N VAL A 49 2.17 4.51 -8.33
CA VAL A 49 0.76 4.17 -8.61
C VAL A 49 0.23 3.25 -7.51
N VAL A 50 -0.94 3.60 -6.99
CA VAL A 50 -1.59 2.90 -5.86
C VAL A 50 -2.92 2.35 -6.30
N GLY A 51 -3.14 1.05 -6.07
CA GLY A 51 -4.48 0.48 -6.16
C GLY A 51 -5.35 1.00 -5.02
N VAL A 52 -6.57 1.40 -5.33
CA VAL A 52 -7.58 1.84 -4.35
C VAL A 52 -8.77 0.91 -4.46
N ARG A 53 -9.17 0.32 -3.34
CA ARG A 53 -10.28 -0.63 -3.31
C ARG A 53 -11.60 0.11 -3.44
N ASP A 54 -12.44 -0.36 -4.33
CA ASP A 54 -13.79 0.16 -4.54
C ASP A 54 -14.79 -0.34 -3.46
N GLU A 55 -16.03 0.12 -3.54
CA GLU A 55 -17.08 -0.29 -2.60
C GLU A 55 -17.39 -1.79 -2.71
N GLN A 56 -17.39 -2.35 -3.91
CA GLN A 56 -17.66 -3.76 -4.15
C GLN A 56 -16.61 -4.66 -3.49
N TYR A 57 -15.35 -4.23 -3.46
CA TYR A 57 -14.30 -4.92 -2.73
C TYR A 57 -14.60 -4.96 -1.22
N TYR A 58 -15.04 -3.83 -0.64
CA TYR A 58 -15.37 -3.77 0.80
C TYR A 58 -16.56 -4.64 1.17
N ASP A 59 -17.51 -4.86 0.28
CA ASP A 59 -18.68 -5.69 0.53
C ASP A 59 -18.35 -7.19 0.62
N GLN A 60 -17.25 -7.62 0.01
CA GLN A 60 -16.74 -8.99 0.08
C GLN A 60 -15.91 -9.27 1.34
N LEU A 61 -15.54 -8.24 2.12
CA LEU A 61 -14.69 -8.43 3.29
C LEU A 61 -15.48 -8.99 4.51
N PRO A 62 -14.88 -9.89 5.30
CA PRO A 62 -15.38 -10.23 6.62
C PRO A 62 -15.54 -8.96 7.48
N LEU A 63 -16.63 -8.89 8.27
CA LEU A 63 -17.02 -7.70 9.02
C LEU A 63 -15.87 -7.08 9.84
N GLY A 64 -15.13 -7.90 10.59
CA GLY A 64 -14.00 -7.42 11.40
C GLY A 64 -12.88 -6.81 10.55
N ARG A 65 -12.61 -7.38 9.37
CA ARG A 65 -11.60 -6.85 8.43
C ARG A 65 -12.09 -5.55 7.77
N LYS A 66 -13.40 -5.49 7.44
CA LYS A 66 -14.04 -4.28 6.89
C LYS A 66 -13.94 -3.14 7.90
N ILE A 67 -14.35 -3.36 9.16
CA ILE A 67 -14.27 -2.35 10.24
C ILE A 67 -12.82 -1.87 10.43
N PHE A 68 -11.86 -2.79 10.56
CA PHE A 68 -10.44 -2.43 10.73
C PHE A 68 -9.93 -1.57 9.56
N SER A 69 -10.23 -1.99 8.33
CA SER A 69 -9.79 -1.28 7.13
C SER A 69 -10.40 0.13 7.02
N LEU A 70 -11.69 0.27 7.33
CA LEU A 70 -12.38 1.56 7.35
C LEU A 70 -11.86 2.46 8.48
N SER A 71 -11.59 1.89 9.66
CA SER A 71 -11.00 2.64 10.79
C SER A 71 -9.63 3.20 10.41
N LEU A 72 -8.77 2.42 9.75
CA LEU A 72 -7.48 2.92 9.25
C LEU A 72 -7.66 4.04 8.22
N LYS A 73 -8.63 3.92 7.32
CA LYS A 73 -8.94 4.97 6.34
C LYS A 73 -9.36 6.27 7.02
N VAL A 74 -10.19 6.19 8.05
CA VAL A 74 -10.59 7.35 8.88
C VAL A 74 -9.38 7.93 9.63
N MET A 75 -8.57 7.09 10.26
CA MET A 75 -7.35 7.53 10.94
C MET A 75 -6.36 8.20 9.96
N ASN A 76 -6.21 7.67 8.75
CA ASN A 76 -5.39 8.30 7.71
C ASN A 76 -5.92 9.69 7.33
N TYR A 77 -7.24 9.84 7.26
CA TYR A 77 -7.85 11.13 6.97
C TYR A 77 -7.58 12.15 8.09
N LEU A 78 -7.72 11.75 9.35
CA LEU A 78 -7.56 12.63 10.50
C LEU A 78 -6.10 12.98 10.80
N PHE A 79 -5.22 11.98 10.78
CA PHE A 79 -3.84 12.15 11.25
C PHE A 79 -2.83 12.42 10.12
N PHE A 80 -3.17 12.11 8.87
CA PHE A 80 -2.29 12.29 7.72
C PHE A 80 -2.99 13.06 6.59
N PRO A 81 -3.36 14.35 6.80
CA PRO A 81 -4.05 15.13 5.78
C PRO A 81 -3.24 15.27 4.48
N GLN A 82 -1.90 15.22 4.54
CA GLN A 82 -1.01 15.26 3.38
C GLN A 82 -1.03 14.00 2.52
N LEU A 83 -1.57 12.87 3.02
CA LEU A 83 -1.68 11.65 2.21
C LEU A 83 -2.57 11.90 0.99
N LYS A 84 -2.00 11.73 -0.19
CA LYS A 84 -2.71 11.86 -1.48
C LYS A 84 -3.72 10.73 -1.69
N VAL A 85 -3.47 9.56 -1.11
CA VAL A 85 -4.34 8.38 -1.17
C VAL A 85 -4.67 7.90 0.24
N LYS A 86 -5.95 7.84 0.59
CA LYS A 86 -6.40 7.45 1.95
C LYS A 86 -6.53 5.94 2.13
N ASP A 87 -6.77 5.19 1.07
CA ASP A 87 -6.74 3.71 1.10
C ASP A 87 -5.29 3.22 0.89
N THR A 88 -4.57 3.07 1.98
CA THR A 88 -3.17 2.64 1.98
C THR A 88 -3.00 1.13 2.00
N GLN A 89 -4.08 0.36 2.19
CA GLN A 89 -4.02 -1.07 2.52
C GLN A 89 -4.22 -2.00 1.31
N SER A 90 -4.40 -1.46 0.12
CA SER A 90 -4.42 -2.28 -1.08
C SER A 90 -3.04 -2.91 -1.32
N GLY A 91 -3.00 -4.21 -1.58
CA GLY A 91 -1.76 -4.95 -1.83
C GLY A 91 -1.18 -4.75 -3.24
N LEU A 92 -1.82 -3.98 -4.12
CA LEU A 92 -1.31 -3.70 -5.46
C LEU A 92 -0.74 -2.28 -5.53
N LYS A 93 0.57 -2.17 -5.75
CA LYS A 93 1.26 -0.89 -5.93
C LYS A 93 2.40 -1.03 -6.92
N GLY A 94 2.71 0.08 -7.59
CA GLY A 94 3.84 0.15 -8.51
C GLY A 94 4.58 1.47 -8.39
N PHE A 95 5.84 1.47 -8.82
CA PHE A 95 6.69 2.66 -8.81
C PHE A 95 7.85 2.56 -9.80
N ASN A 96 8.35 3.73 -10.19
CA ASN A 96 9.60 3.88 -10.95
C ASN A 96 10.82 3.96 -10.00
N GLN A 97 11.99 4.32 -10.52
CA GLN A 97 13.22 4.41 -9.71
C GLN A 97 13.12 5.46 -8.59
N LYS A 98 12.44 6.60 -8.80
CA LYS A 98 12.24 7.61 -7.74
C LYS A 98 11.38 7.04 -6.60
N GLY A 99 10.29 6.35 -6.94
CA GLY A 99 9.44 5.68 -5.96
C GLY A 99 10.16 4.53 -5.24
N LYS A 100 11.04 3.78 -5.95
CA LYS A 100 11.89 2.74 -5.36
C LYS A 100 12.81 3.28 -4.28
N GLU A 101 13.47 4.41 -4.51
CA GLU A 101 14.34 5.04 -3.51
C GLU A 101 13.58 5.38 -2.23
N ILE A 102 12.36 5.88 -2.33
CA ILE A 102 11.50 6.16 -1.17
C ILE A 102 11.04 4.86 -0.51
N PHE A 103 10.62 3.86 -1.30
CA PHE A 103 10.20 2.56 -0.78
C PHE A 103 11.29 1.91 0.09
N LEU A 104 12.55 1.98 -0.33
CA LEU A 104 13.68 1.42 0.39
C LEU A 104 14.01 2.16 1.71
N GLN A 105 13.46 3.36 1.95
CA GLN A 105 13.58 4.09 3.21
C GLN A 105 12.57 3.63 4.28
N THR A 106 11.56 2.84 3.89
CA THR A 106 10.58 2.31 4.85
C THR A 106 11.28 1.39 5.87
N ARG A 107 10.76 1.34 7.09
CA ARG A 107 11.36 0.56 8.19
C ARG A 107 10.37 -0.43 8.82
N ILE A 108 9.07 -0.19 8.69
CA ILE A 108 8.05 -1.07 9.26
C ILE A 108 8.11 -2.45 8.60
N PRO A 109 8.24 -3.53 9.39
CA PRO A 109 8.34 -4.87 8.83
C PRO A 109 6.97 -5.52 8.55
N ALA A 110 5.89 -5.04 9.19
CA ALA A 110 4.56 -5.61 9.14
C ALA A 110 3.66 -4.96 8.05
N PHE A 111 2.33 -5.03 8.16
CA PHE A 111 1.43 -4.62 7.08
C PHE A 111 1.40 -3.10 6.84
N LEU A 112 1.61 -2.27 7.87
CA LEU A 112 1.62 -0.81 7.70
C LEU A 112 2.85 -0.25 6.99
N PHE A 113 3.79 -1.09 6.49
CA PHE A 113 4.87 -0.63 5.61
C PHE A 113 4.32 0.11 4.37
N ASP A 114 3.18 -0.33 3.84
CA ASP A 114 2.48 0.29 2.73
C ASP A 114 2.05 1.74 3.05
N MET A 115 1.54 1.94 4.27
CA MET A 115 1.19 3.27 4.74
C MET A 115 2.44 4.15 4.95
N GLU A 116 3.49 3.61 5.58
CA GLU A 116 4.76 4.32 5.76
C GLU A 116 5.32 4.78 4.42
N PHE A 117 5.33 3.91 3.42
CA PHE A 117 5.76 4.25 2.06
C PHE A 117 4.99 5.44 1.49
N LEU A 118 3.65 5.40 1.56
CA LEU A 118 2.82 6.48 1.02
C LEU A 118 2.95 7.78 1.82
N VAL A 119 3.17 7.72 3.12
CA VAL A 119 3.48 8.89 3.94
C VAL A 119 4.80 9.54 3.49
N LEU A 120 5.86 8.75 3.31
CA LEU A 120 7.14 9.22 2.81
C LEU A 120 7.04 9.80 1.40
N ALA A 121 6.36 9.10 0.49
CA ALA A 121 6.14 9.56 -0.87
C ALA A 121 5.31 10.87 -0.93
N SER A 122 4.29 11.01 -0.06
CA SER A 122 3.45 12.21 -0.02
C SER A 122 4.15 13.45 0.58
N LYS A 123 5.22 13.24 1.37
CA LYS A 123 6.07 14.33 1.88
C LYS A 123 6.97 14.93 0.79
N ASN A 124 7.27 14.17 -0.24
CA ASN A 124 8.14 14.62 -1.32
C ASN A 124 7.29 15.27 -2.44
N PRO A 125 7.41 16.59 -2.67
CA PRO A 125 6.62 17.28 -3.68
C PRO A 125 6.96 16.85 -5.11
N ASP A 126 8.17 16.35 -5.35
CA ASP A 126 8.65 15.91 -6.67
C ASP A 126 8.12 14.54 -7.09
N ILE A 127 7.39 13.85 -6.19
CA ILE A 127 6.80 12.54 -6.44
C ILE A 127 5.35 12.70 -6.91
N ARG A 128 5.10 12.23 -8.12
CA ARG A 128 3.76 12.16 -8.71
C ARG A 128 3.10 10.84 -8.30
N ILE A 129 2.14 10.94 -7.38
CA ILE A 129 1.35 9.79 -6.92
C ILE A 129 0.04 9.78 -7.67
N HIS A 130 -0.23 8.70 -8.41
CA HIS A 130 -1.51 8.39 -9.03
C HIS A 130 -2.17 7.18 -8.33
N TRP A 131 -3.46 7.04 -8.52
CA TRP A 131 -4.20 5.88 -8.03
C TRP A 131 -5.17 5.39 -9.12
N ILE A 132 -5.45 4.10 -9.07
CA ILE A 132 -6.45 3.42 -9.91
C ILE A 132 -7.40 2.64 -9.03
N TYR A 133 -8.66 2.50 -9.41
CA TYR A 133 -9.55 1.57 -8.75
C TYR A 133 -9.14 0.14 -9.06
N VAL A 134 -9.12 -0.71 -8.03
CA VAL A 134 -8.81 -2.13 -8.17
C VAL A 134 -10.00 -2.98 -7.74
N GLN A 135 -10.29 -3.99 -8.53
CA GLN A 135 -11.38 -4.91 -8.33
C GLN A 135 -10.85 -6.26 -7.84
N ALA A 136 -11.58 -6.87 -6.92
CA ALA A 136 -11.25 -8.22 -6.48
C ALA A 136 -11.57 -9.22 -7.59
N ARG A 137 -10.66 -10.16 -7.78
CA ARG A 137 -10.88 -11.33 -8.64
C ARG A 137 -11.97 -12.22 -8.02
N GLU A 138 -12.79 -12.87 -8.85
CA GLU A 138 -13.77 -13.85 -8.38
C GLU A 138 -13.11 -15.01 -7.62
N GLY A 139 -13.80 -15.52 -6.62
CA GLY A 139 -13.35 -16.67 -5.82
C GLY A 139 -12.28 -16.38 -4.78
N ILE A 140 -11.94 -15.12 -4.52
CA ILE A 140 -11.00 -14.76 -3.45
C ILE A 140 -11.62 -15.02 -2.07
N VAL A 141 -10.88 -15.75 -1.24
CA VAL A 141 -11.24 -15.98 0.16
C VAL A 141 -10.43 -15.04 1.06
N PHE A 142 -11.08 -14.06 1.64
CA PHE A 142 -10.43 -13.13 2.57
C PHE A 142 -10.25 -13.76 3.96
N SER A 143 -9.01 -13.81 4.44
CA SER A 143 -8.70 -14.27 5.79
C SER A 143 -9.18 -13.28 6.86
N THR A 144 -9.53 -13.79 8.04
CA THR A 144 -9.80 -12.95 9.22
C THR A 144 -8.50 -12.46 9.85
N MET A 145 -8.52 -11.26 10.42
CA MET A 145 -7.35 -10.70 11.12
C MET A 145 -7.31 -11.20 12.57
N ARG A 146 -6.12 -11.63 13.00
CA ARG A 146 -5.88 -12.02 14.40
C ARG A 146 -5.72 -10.77 15.27
N ALA A 147 -6.22 -10.80 16.51
CA ALA A 147 -6.10 -9.68 17.46
C ALA A 147 -4.64 -9.21 17.66
N LYS A 148 -3.69 -10.16 17.72
CA LYS A 148 -2.25 -9.84 17.80
C LYS A 148 -1.78 -8.97 16.62
N THR A 149 -2.24 -9.26 15.41
CA THR A 149 -1.91 -8.46 14.21
C THR A 149 -2.45 -7.05 14.36
N ILE A 150 -3.71 -6.88 14.80
CA ILE A 150 -4.32 -5.57 15.00
C ILE A 150 -3.51 -4.74 16.01
N MET A 151 -3.11 -5.32 17.14
CA MET A 151 -2.28 -4.63 18.15
C MET A 151 -0.92 -4.20 17.59
N THR A 152 -0.27 -5.08 16.82
CA THR A 152 0.99 -4.74 16.16
C THR A 152 0.83 -3.57 15.19
N GLU A 153 -0.25 -3.55 14.41
CA GLU A 153 -0.48 -2.48 13.45
C GLU A 153 -0.87 -1.15 14.12
N LEU A 154 -1.56 -1.17 15.24
CA LEU A 154 -1.81 0.03 16.04
C LEU A 154 -0.50 0.61 16.57
N TYR A 155 0.42 -0.21 17.07
CA TYR A 155 1.75 0.23 17.46
C TYR A 155 2.54 0.82 16.27
N ASN A 156 2.52 0.15 15.12
CA ASN A 156 3.16 0.64 13.90
C ASN A 156 2.57 1.98 13.45
N PHE A 157 1.24 2.15 13.58
CA PHE A 157 0.57 3.41 13.26
C PHE A 157 1.10 4.57 14.12
N THR A 158 1.21 4.36 15.43
CA THR A 158 1.79 5.38 16.32
C THR A 158 3.24 5.69 15.94
N THR A 159 4.02 4.70 15.58
CA THR A 159 5.40 4.88 15.11
C THR A 159 5.47 5.78 13.88
N ILE A 160 4.59 5.56 12.88
CA ILE A 160 4.52 6.41 11.68
C ILE A 160 4.10 7.84 12.05
N LEU A 161 3.12 7.96 12.97
CA LEU A 161 2.61 9.25 13.40
C LEU A 161 3.69 10.11 14.07
N PHE A 162 4.50 9.51 14.94
CA PHE A 162 5.59 10.24 15.63
C PHE A 162 6.75 10.58 14.69
N ARG A 163 7.11 9.69 13.78
CA ARG A 163 8.13 9.95 12.75
C ARG A 163 7.72 11.01 11.71
N ARG A 164 6.45 11.33 11.64
CA ARG A 164 5.99 12.42 10.77
C ARG A 164 6.59 13.78 11.16
N LYS A 165 7.00 13.93 12.41
CA LYS A 165 7.53 15.20 12.95
C LYS A 165 9.02 15.39 12.70
N GLU A 166 9.72 14.35 12.26
CA GLU A 166 11.11 14.38 11.78
C GLU A 166 11.15 14.64 10.26
#